data_6fa3f361b2b482c0a900b42dd4f1efaf
#
_entry.id   6fa3f361b2b482c0a900b42dd4f1efaf
#
_cell.length_a   1.000
_cell.length_b   1.000
_cell.length_c   1.000
_cell.angle_alpha   90.00
_cell.angle_beta   90.00
_cell.angle_gamma   90.00
#
_symmetry.space_group_name_H-M   'P 1'
#
loop_
_entity.id
_entity.type
_entity.pdbx_description
1 polymer ?
#
loop_
_entity_poly.entity_id
_entity_poly.type
_entity_poly.pdbx_seq_one_letter_code
_entity_poly.pdbx_strand_id
1 'polypeptide(L)'
;MQKFEKGFFVGAATAAHQVEGNNIHSDYWAQEQLPHTSFTEPSGIACDHYNKYEEDIKLLADAGLNAYRFSIEWARIESEEGKFDPAEIEHYRKVIACCKAHGVEPVVTLLHFTSPKWLIAKGGWEAESTVEYFKRYVGYVMEQLGSELHIVCTINEANMGLQLAAISKRFRLMAEQAAKAAANAGKSAEGSVQVGMNFQKMMENMKYAAAENAAVFGTPQPKIFVSERTPEGDLLVLRAHAAAREAIKTICPEVKVGLTLSLHDLQAQPGGEAFAAAAWEEEFTHYLPYIKEDDFLGVQNYTRTLYGAHGQLPAPQGAELTQMDYEFYPQALENVIRKVAQDFHGDLIVTENGIATADDTRRVAFIEAALTGVQNCIADGIPVKGYFHWSLMDNFEWQKGYAMNFGLIAVNRETMGRTPKPSLAALGGYANA
;
A
#
# COMPACT_ATOMS: atom_id res chain seq x y z
N MET A 1 1.64 -12.72 26.04
CA MET A 1 1.96 -12.66 24.59
C MET A 1 2.22 -14.09 24.12
N GLN A 2 1.42 -14.59 23.17
CA GLN A 2 1.60 -15.92 22.59
C GLN A 2 2.35 -15.75 21.26
N LYS A 3 3.46 -16.48 21.08
CA LYS A 3 4.20 -16.49 19.82
C LYS A 3 3.44 -17.25 18.73
N PHE A 4 3.61 -16.83 17.49
CA PHE A 4 3.14 -17.59 16.32
C PHE A 4 3.97 -18.89 16.17
N GLU A 5 3.43 -19.85 15.43
CA GLU A 5 4.15 -21.07 15.12
C GLU A 5 5.36 -20.80 14.22
N LYS A 6 6.30 -21.74 14.23
CA LYS A 6 7.49 -21.67 13.36
C LYS A 6 7.06 -21.66 11.88
N GLY A 7 7.62 -20.73 11.10
CA GLY A 7 7.28 -20.53 9.69
C GLY A 7 6.21 -19.48 9.42
N PHE A 8 5.60 -18.90 10.48
CA PHE A 8 4.77 -17.73 10.34
C PHE A 8 5.64 -16.46 10.21
N PHE A 9 5.36 -15.61 9.22
CA PHE A 9 6.10 -14.38 9.02
C PHE A 9 5.59 -13.29 9.98
N VAL A 10 6.48 -12.76 10.79
CA VAL A 10 6.27 -11.56 11.59
C VAL A 10 7.24 -10.51 11.10
N GLY A 11 6.76 -9.51 10.40
CA GLY A 11 7.61 -8.56 9.71
C GLY A 11 7.09 -7.13 9.74
N ALA A 12 7.78 -6.29 9.00
CA ALA A 12 7.36 -4.93 8.70
C ALA A 12 7.47 -4.66 7.20
N ALA A 13 6.73 -3.66 6.71
CA ALA A 13 6.67 -3.30 5.30
C ALA A 13 7.22 -1.89 5.05
N THR A 14 7.71 -1.65 3.83
CA THR A 14 8.05 -0.34 3.28
C THR A 14 7.77 -0.29 1.78
N ALA A 15 7.71 0.93 1.22
CA ALA A 15 7.69 1.17 -0.22
C ALA A 15 8.91 1.99 -0.63
N ALA A 16 9.53 1.65 -1.77
CA ALA A 16 10.77 2.23 -2.25
C ALA A 16 10.72 3.76 -2.30
N HIS A 17 9.70 4.33 -2.94
CA HIS A 17 9.55 5.79 -3.05
C HIS A 17 9.48 6.49 -1.68
N GLN A 18 8.86 5.86 -0.69
CA GLN A 18 8.63 6.44 0.63
C GLN A 18 9.86 6.39 1.54
N VAL A 19 10.83 5.49 1.28
CA VAL A 19 11.98 5.28 2.18
C VAL A 19 13.35 5.45 1.53
N GLU A 20 13.51 5.16 0.23
CA GLU A 20 14.83 5.12 -0.41
C GLU A 20 15.43 6.49 -0.67
N GLY A 21 14.59 7.43 -1.16
CA GLY A 21 15.00 8.78 -1.57
C GLY A 21 15.48 8.87 -3.02
N ASN A 22 15.47 10.10 -3.54
CA ASN A 22 15.95 10.42 -4.89
C ASN A 22 15.37 9.56 -6.03
N ASN A 23 14.09 9.24 -5.95
CA ASN A 23 13.38 8.47 -7.00
C ASN A 23 13.00 9.35 -8.18
N ILE A 24 14.02 10.01 -8.78
CA ILE A 24 13.89 11.13 -9.73
C ILE A 24 13.22 10.78 -11.06
N HIS A 25 13.12 9.49 -11.40
CA HIS A 25 12.54 9.02 -12.66
C HIS A 25 11.07 8.61 -12.53
N SER A 26 10.52 8.66 -11.31
CA SER A 26 9.14 8.28 -11.04
C SER A 26 8.14 9.38 -11.38
N ASP A 27 6.90 8.96 -11.60
CA ASP A 27 5.74 9.83 -11.78
C ASP A 27 5.44 10.67 -10.53
N TYR A 28 5.59 10.10 -9.33
CA TYR A 28 5.39 10.81 -8.07
C TYR A 28 6.44 11.90 -7.86
N TRP A 29 7.72 11.62 -8.08
CA TRP A 29 8.75 12.66 -8.05
C TRP A 29 8.41 13.81 -8.97
N ALA A 30 7.96 13.50 -10.20
CA ALA A 30 7.58 14.53 -11.16
C ALA A 30 6.38 15.38 -10.67
N GLN A 31 5.40 14.76 -9.99
CA GLN A 31 4.27 15.48 -9.39
C GLN A 31 4.66 16.33 -8.18
N GLU A 32 5.60 15.87 -7.35
CA GLU A 32 6.12 16.63 -6.21
C GLU A 32 6.77 17.95 -6.61
N GLN A 33 7.36 18.00 -7.81
CA GLN A 33 8.05 19.18 -8.35
C GLN A 33 7.11 20.15 -9.08
N LEU A 34 5.81 19.88 -9.19
CA LEU A 34 4.87 20.83 -9.80
C LEU A 34 4.78 22.11 -8.97
N PRO A 35 4.68 23.30 -9.60
CA PRO A 35 4.53 24.56 -8.87
C PRO A 35 3.32 24.59 -7.93
N HIS A 36 2.23 23.96 -8.34
CA HIS A 36 1.01 23.82 -7.54
C HIS A 36 0.75 22.36 -7.21
N THR A 37 1.75 21.70 -6.64
CA THR A 37 1.64 20.30 -6.21
C THR A 37 0.64 20.13 -5.07
N SER A 38 0.02 18.94 -5.01
CA SER A 38 -0.83 18.54 -3.87
C SER A 38 -0.03 17.99 -2.68
N PHE A 39 1.26 17.77 -2.86
CA PHE A 39 2.15 17.32 -1.79
C PHE A 39 2.42 18.44 -0.78
N THR A 40 2.48 18.10 0.51
CA THR A 40 2.82 19.07 1.56
C THR A 40 4.28 19.46 1.50
N GLU A 41 5.13 18.52 1.12
CA GLU A 41 6.57 18.64 0.95
C GLU A 41 7.07 17.55 0.00
N PRO A 42 8.25 17.70 -0.64
CA PRO A 42 8.80 16.68 -1.52
C PRO A 42 9.41 15.50 -0.73
N SER A 43 9.46 14.32 -1.35
CA SER A 43 10.12 13.13 -0.79
C SER A 43 11.63 13.32 -0.59
N GLY A 44 12.31 13.98 -1.53
CA GLY A 44 13.74 14.27 -1.44
C GLY A 44 14.58 12.99 -1.22
N ILE A 45 15.40 12.98 -0.17
CA ILE A 45 16.19 11.81 0.22
C ILE A 45 15.38 10.77 1.02
N ALA A 46 14.11 11.01 1.22
CA ALA A 46 13.20 10.18 2.03
C ALA A 46 13.83 9.80 3.38
N CYS A 47 13.96 8.52 3.67
CA CYS A 47 14.66 8.01 4.85
C CYS A 47 16.12 7.64 4.56
N ASP A 48 16.61 7.90 3.36
CA ASP A 48 17.93 7.45 2.90
C ASP A 48 18.14 5.93 3.03
N HIS A 49 17.05 5.16 2.93
CA HIS A 49 17.10 3.71 3.05
C HIS A 49 17.95 3.07 1.96
N TYR A 50 18.00 3.69 0.76
CA TYR A 50 18.86 3.23 -0.34
C TYR A 50 20.32 3.04 0.12
N ASN A 51 20.84 3.92 0.96
CA ASN A 51 22.20 3.85 1.49
C ASN A 51 22.27 3.17 2.87
N LYS A 52 21.16 3.10 3.61
CA LYS A 52 21.11 2.64 5.01
C LYS A 52 20.36 1.32 5.21
N TYR A 53 20.06 0.59 4.13
CA TYR A 53 19.31 -0.67 4.21
C TYR A 53 19.96 -1.69 5.17
N GLU A 54 21.29 -1.74 5.24
CA GLU A 54 22.00 -2.66 6.15
C GLU A 54 21.71 -2.35 7.62
N GLU A 55 21.72 -1.05 8.00
CA GLU A 55 21.36 -0.59 9.34
C GLU A 55 19.90 -0.92 9.65
N ASP A 56 18.99 -0.63 8.71
CA ASP A 56 17.55 -0.78 8.88
C ASP A 56 17.14 -2.27 9.00
N ILE A 57 17.69 -3.13 8.14
CA ILE A 57 17.44 -4.57 8.17
C ILE A 57 18.03 -5.19 9.44
N LYS A 58 19.21 -4.74 9.86
CA LYS A 58 19.80 -5.18 11.11
C LYS A 58 18.92 -4.84 12.33
N LEU A 59 18.38 -3.62 12.39
CA LEU A 59 17.48 -3.21 13.48
C LEU A 59 16.19 -4.05 13.51
N LEU A 60 15.65 -4.39 12.34
CA LEU A 60 14.49 -5.27 12.19
C LEU A 60 14.82 -6.68 12.75
N ALA A 61 15.94 -7.26 12.32
CA ALA A 61 16.38 -8.59 12.74
C ALA A 61 16.74 -8.65 14.24
N ASP A 62 17.45 -7.65 14.75
CA ASP A 62 17.82 -7.56 16.17
C ASP A 62 16.58 -7.49 17.08
N ALA A 63 15.48 -6.93 16.59
CA ALA A 63 14.19 -6.91 17.29
C ALA A 63 13.46 -8.26 17.27
N GLY A 64 13.93 -9.22 16.49
CA GLY A 64 13.37 -10.57 16.36
C GLY A 64 12.36 -10.74 15.23
N LEU A 65 12.16 -9.76 14.35
CA LEU A 65 11.34 -9.93 13.17
C LEU A 65 12.04 -10.87 12.18
N ASN A 66 11.27 -11.74 11.51
CA ASN A 66 11.79 -12.77 10.63
C ASN A 66 11.46 -12.55 9.14
N ALA A 67 10.80 -11.44 8.81
CA ALA A 67 10.46 -11.10 7.43
C ALA A 67 10.47 -9.57 7.21
N TYR A 68 10.81 -9.15 5.99
CA TYR A 68 10.79 -7.75 5.56
C TYR A 68 10.15 -7.65 4.18
N ARG A 69 9.03 -6.89 4.10
CA ARG A 69 8.38 -6.58 2.83
C ARG A 69 8.84 -5.23 2.32
N PHE A 70 9.38 -5.18 1.11
CA PHE A 70 9.82 -3.97 0.44
C PHE A 70 9.51 -4.01 -1.06
N SER A 71 9.48 -2.86 -1.71
CA SER A 71 9.27 -2.84 -3.15
C SER A 71 10.56 -2.62 -3.94
N ILE A 72 10.62 -3.21 -5.14
CA ILE A 72 11.60 -2.88 -6.16
C ILE A 72 11.03 -1.75 -7.01
N GLU A 73 11.77 -0.66 -7.15
CA GLU A 73 11.28 0.54 -7.83
C GLU A 73 11.47 0.43 -9.35
N TRP A 74 10.36 0.29 -10.07
CA TRP A 74 10.37 0.21 -11.53
C TRP A 74 11.03 1.41 -12.19
N ALA A 75 10.79 2.62 -11.66
CA ALA A 75 11.36 3.84 -12.21
C ALA A 75 12.90 3.92 -12.09
N ARG A 76 13.52 3.16 -11.15
CA ARG A 76 14.98 3.00 -11.07
C ARG A 76 15.46 1.96 -12.05
N ILE A 77 14.82 0.79 -12.07
CA ILE A 77 15.21 -0.34 -12.92
C ILE A 77 15.11 0.02 -14.41
N GLU A 78 14.09 0.79 -14.80
CA GLU A 78 13.80 1.17 -16.19
C GLU A 78 13.46 2.66 -16.27
N SER A 79 14.47 3.50 -16.05
CA SER A 79 14.32 4.98 -16.05
C SER A 79 13.95 5.56 -17.42
N GLU A 80 14.32 4.85 -18.49
CA GLU A 80 13.91 5.08 -19.88
C GLU A 80 13.38 3.77 -20.47
N GLU A 81 12.35 3.86 -21.31
CA GLU A 81 11.71 2.68 -21.91
C GLU A 81 12.70 1.73 -22.57
N GLY A 82 12.69 0.47 -22.15
CA GLY A 82 13.55 -0.59 -22.67
C GLY A 82 15.01 -0.52 -22.24
N LYS A 83 15.38 0.44 -21.39
CA LYS A 83 16.74 0.56 -20.87
C LYS A 83 16.78 0.19 -19.40
N PHE A 84 17.14 -1.05 -19.14
CA PHE A 84 17.28 -1.57 -17.78
C PHE A 84 18.65 -1.22 -17.21
N ASP A 85 18.67 -0.80 -15.94
CA ASP A 85 19.91 -0.49 -15.23
C ASP A 85 20.38 -1.68 -14.37
N PRO A 86 21.49 -2.34 -14.75
CA PRO A 86 22.03 -3.47 -13.99
C PRO A 86 22.60 -3.04 -12.62
N ALA A 87 22.95 -1.78 -12.43
CA ALA A 87 23.44 -1.30 -11.14
C ALA A 87 22.33 -1.24 -10.10
N GLU A 88 21.11 -0.87 -10.52
CA GLU A 88 19.94 -0.89 -9.64
C GLU A 88 19.51 -2.33 -9.30
N ILE A 89 19.61 -3.27 -10.24
CA ILE A 89 19.43 -4.71 -9.95
C ILE A 89 20.43 -5.18 -8.89
N GLU A 90 21.71 -4.81 -9.04
CA GLU A 90 22.74 -5.19 -8.07
C GLU A 90 22.51 -4.57 -6.69
N HIS A 91 21.96 -3.37 -6.63
CA HIS A 91 21.52 -2.77 -5.36
C HIS A 91 20.45 -3.63 -4.68
N TYR A 92 19.37 -3.99 -5.37
CA TYR A 92 18.31 -4.84 -4.77
C TYR A 92 18.80 -6.25 -4.45
N ARG A 93 19.75 -6.80 -5.22
CA ARG A 93 20.43 -8.06 -4.87
C ARG A 93 21.12 -7.96 -3.51
N LYS A 94 21.80 -6.85 -3.24
CA LYS A 94 22.46 -6.62 -1.94
C LYS A 94 21.44 -6.49 -0.80
N VAL A 95 20.30 -5.82 -1.04
CA VAL A 95 19.21 -5.74 -0.05
C VAL A 95 18.67 -7.15 0.28
N ILE A 96 18.39 -7.97 -0.74
CA ILE A 96 17.94 -9.36 -0.58
C ILE A 96 18.98 -10.19 0.18
N ALA A 97 20.25 -10.09 -0.21
CA ALA A 97 21.34 -10.80 0.45
C ALA A 97 21.50 -10.38 1.91
N CYS A 98 21.35 -9.09 2.22
CA CYS A 98 21.38 -8.56 3.59
C CYS A 98 20.23 -9.15 4.43
N CYS A 99 19.01 -9.21 3.92
CA CYS A 99 17.90 -9.88 4.59
C CYS A 99 18.25 -11.31 4.96
N LYS A 100 18.71 -12.10 3.97
CA LYS A 100 19.08 -13.52 4.18
C LYS A 100 20.22 -13.70 5.17
N ALA A 101 21.23 -12.83 5.12
CA ALA A 101 22.36 -12.87 6.06
C ALA A 101 21.94 -12.66 7.52
N HIS A 102 20.82 -11.96 7.75
CA HIS A 102 20.24 -11.74 9.07
C HIS A 102 19.10 -12.72 9.41
N GLY A 103 18.84 -13.73 8.58
CA GLY A 103 17.74 -14.69 8.79
C GLY A 103 16.35 -14.09 8.57
N VAL A 104 16.26 -13.00 7.80
CA VAL A 104 15.02 -12.30 7.46
C VAL A 104 14.57 -12.73 6.07
N GLU A 105 13.32 -13.18 5.93
CA GLU A 105 12.73 -13.51 4.64
C GLU A 105 12.42 -12.24 3.85
N PRO A 106 12.99 -12.05 2.64
CA PRO A 106 12.64 -10.93 1.77
C PRO A 106 11.32 -11.20 1.03
N VAL A 107 10.30 -10.39 1.28
CA VAL A 107 9.04 -10.39 0.55
C VAL A 107 9.00 -9.18 -0.38
N VAL A 108 9.06 -9.43 -1.70
CA VAL A 108 9.22 -8.37 -2.68
C VAL A 108 7.87 -7.95 -3.27
N THR A 109 7.65 -6.64 -3.37
CA THR A 109 6.55 -6.03 -4.14
C THR A 109 7.12 -5.42 -5.43
N LEU A 110 6.56 -5.77 -6.59
CA LEU A 110 7.09 -5.32 -7.89
C LEU A 110 6.55 -3.96 -8.33
N LEU A 111 5.36 -3.59 -7.87
CA LEU A 111 4.78 -2.26 -8.05
C LEU A 111 4.16 -1.79 -6.75
N HIS A 112 4.68 -0.69 -6.19
CA HIS A 112 4.07 -0.01 -5.04
C HIS A 112 3.75 1.44 -5.39
N PHE A 113 2.68 1.62 -6.17
CA PHE A 113 2.07 2.88 -6.64
C PHE A 113 2.88 3.63 -7.69
N THR A 114 4.19 3.81 -7.49
CA THR A 114 5.03 4.60 -8.39
C THR A 114 5.36 3.88 -9.69
N SER A 115 5.39 4.63 -10.77
CA SER A 115 5.71 4.15 -12.11
C SER A 115 6.77 5.04 -12.76
N PRO A 116 7.52 4.55 -13.76
CA PRO A 116 8.38 5.41 -14.54
C PRO A 116 7.59 6.54 -15.20
N LYS A 117 8.12 7.76 -15.13
CA LYS A 117 7.50 8.92 -15.76
C LYS A 117 7.19 8.73 -17.25
N TRP A 118 8.05 8.01 -17.98
CA TRP A 118 7.85 7.72 -19.39
C TRP A 118 6.58 6.88 -19.66
N LEU A 119 6.20 6.00 -18.74
CA LEU A 119 4.96 5.20 -18.84
C LEU A 119 3.73 6.10 -18.83
N ILE A 120 3.73 7.12 -17.97
CA ILE A 120 2.60 8.04 -17.83
C ILE A 120 2.42 8.88 -19.11
N ALA A 121 3.53 9.29 -19.73
CA ALA A 121 3.49 9.98 -21.03
C ALA A 121 2.90 9.11 -22.16
N LYS A 122 2.86 7.80 -22.01
CA LYS A 122 2.27 6.83 -22.94
C LYS A 122 0.85 6.40 -22.60
N GLY A 123 0.21 7.07 -21.66
CA GLY A 123 -1.18 6.81 -21.24
C GLY A 123 -1.32 6.11 -19.90
N GLY A 124 -0.21 5.69 -19.26
CA GLY A 124 -0.18 5.17 -17.89
C GLY A 124 -1.10 3.97 -17.69
N TRP A 125 -1.77 3.92 -16.56
CA TRP A 125 -2.59 2.78 -16.12
C TRP A 125 -3.99 2.71 -16.75
N GLU A 126 -4.20 3.46 -17.83
CA GLU A 126 -5.38 3.36 -18.72
C GLU A 126 -4.99 2.97 -20.16
N ALA A 127 -3.69 2.71 -20.42
CA ALA A 127 -3.21 2.33 -21.74
C ALA A 127 -2.93 0.81 -21.83
N GLU A 128 -3.47 0.18 -22.86
CA GLU A 128 -3.34 -1.26 -23.13
C GLU A 128 -1.87 -1.74 -23.13
N SER A 129 -0.98 -0.91 -23.67
CA SER A 129 0.46 -1.21 -23.74
C SER A 129 1.13 -1.34 -22.36
N THR A 130 0.52 -0.83 -21.29
CA THR A 130 1.07 -0.93 -19.92
C THR A 130 1.17 -2.37 -19.45
N VAL A 131 0.28 -3.27 -19.90
CA VAL A 131 0.34 -4.70 -19.59
C VAL A 131 1.67 -5.31 -20.07
N GLU A 132 2.05 -5.04 -21.32
CA GLU A 132 3.30 -5.57 -21.90
C GLU A 132 4.54 -4.90 -21.30
N TYR A 133 4.47 -3.61 -20.99
CA TYR A 133 5.56 -2.91 -20.32
C TYR A 133 5.81 -3.47 -18.91
N PHE A 134 4.74 -3.68 -18.16
CA PHE A 134 4.84 -4.26 -16.81
C PHE A 134 5.34 -5.73 -16.86
N LYS A 135 4.79 -6.55 -17.76
CA LYS A 135 5.27 -7.93 -17.99
C LYS A 135 6.77 -7.98 -18.31
N ARG A 136 7.25 -7.08 -19.18
CA ARG A 136 8.67 -6.98 -19.56
C ARG A 136 9.55 -6.61 -18.36
N TYR A 137 9.15 -5.60 -17.59
CA TYR A 137 9.84 -5.20 -16.37
C TYR A 137 9.92 -6.35 -15.36
N VAL A 138 8.78 -6.99 -15.07
CA VAL A 138 8.70 -8.14 -14.16
C VAL A 138 9.58 -9.28 -14.65
N GLY A 139 9.52 -9.62 -15.95
CA GLY A 139 10.38 -10.64 -16.54
C GLY A 139 11.85 -10.36 -16.32
N TYR A 140 12.30 -9.15 -16.60
CA TYR A 140 13.69 -8.74 -16.37
C TYR A 140 14.11 -8.87 -14.90
N VAL A 141 13.31 -8.35 -13.96
CA VAL A 141 13.59 -8.47 -12.53
C VAL A 141 13.69 -9.93 -12.09
N MET A 142 12.76 -10.77 -12.53
CA MET A 142 12.73 -12.19 -12.17
C MET A 142 13.87 -13.01 -12.78
N GLU A 143 14.29 -12.71 -14.00
CA GLU A 143 15.48 -13.32 -14.59
C GLU A 143 16.75 -13.01 -13.79
N GLN A 144 16.83 -11.84 -13.19
CA GLN A 144 18.00 -11.39 -12.43
C GLN A 144 17.97 -11.76 -10.95
N LEU A 145 16.82 -11.71 -10.29
CA LEU A 145 16.68 -11.82 -8.84
C LEU A 145 15.79 -12.99 -8.39
N GLY A 146 14.98 -13.56 -9.30
CA GLY A 146 13.91 -14.48 -8.93
C GLY A 146 14.38 -15.75 -8.22
N SER A 147 15.56 -16.27 -8.55
CA SER A 147 16.14 -17.45 -7.86
C SER A 147 16.46 -17.20 -6.38
N GLU A 148 16.46 -15.95 -5.96
CA GLU A 148 16.74 -15.54 -4.59
C GLU A 148 15.48 -15.24 -3.77
N LEU A 149 14.29 -15.31 -4.40
CA LEU A 149 13.01 -14.94 -3.81
C LEU A 149 12.11 -16.17 -3.63
N HIS A 150 11.29 -16.16 -2.57
CA HIS A 150 10.27 -17.17 -2.34
C HIS A 150 8.85 -16.62 -2.46
N ILE A 151 8.65 -15.33 -2.16
CA ILE A 151 7.33 -14.68 -2.13
C ILE A 151 7.41 -13.32 -2.85
N VAL A 152 6.50 -13.11 -3.79
CA VAL A 152 6.41 -11.89 -4.57
C VAL A 152 4.97 -11.39 -4.62
N CYS A 153 4.77 -10.13 -4.24
CA CYS A 153 3.54 -9.37 -4.51
C CYS A 153 3.69 -8.64 -5.84
N THR A 154 2.79 -8.85 -6.77
CA THR A 154 2.89 -8.23 -8.10
C THR A 154 2.61 -6.73 -8.05
N ILE A 155 1.43 -6.37 -7.52
CA ILE A 155 0.90 -5.01 -7.48
C ILE A 155 0.35 -4.73 -6.09
N ASN A 156 0.78 -3.61 -5.48
CA ASN A 156 0.26 -3.13 -4.22
C ASN A 156 -1.10 -2.46 -4.39
N GLU A 157 -2.08 -2.85 -3.54
CA GLU A 157 -3.42 -2.26 -3.49
C GLU A 157 -4.03 -2.04 -4.88
N ALA A 158 -4.17 -3.11 -5.64
CA ALA A 158 -4.64 -3.07 -7.02
C ALA A 158 -6.00 -2.37 -7.16
N ASN A 159 -6.83 -2.42 -6.12
CA ASN A 159 -8.16 -1.81 -6.04
C ASN A 159 -8.17 -0.31 -5.72
N MET A 160 -7.01 0.32 -5.46
CA MET A 160 -6.95 1.73 -5.04
C MET A 160 -7.60 2.68 -6.07
N GLY A 161 -7.43 2.45 -7.36
CA GLY A 161 -8.00 3.31 -8.40
C GLY A 161 -9.53 3.31 -8.43
N LEU A 162 -10.19 2.17 -8.17
CA LEU A 162 -11.65 2.10 -8.04
C LEU A 162 -12.14 2.78 -6.76
N GLN A 163 -11.45 2.58 -5.64
CA GLN A 163 -11.78 3.27 -4.39
C GLN A 163 -11.73 4.80 -4.55
N LEU A 164 -10.71 5.32 -5.25
CA LEU A 164 -10.61 6.74 -5.56
C LEU A 164 -11.74 7.22 -6.49
N ALA A 165 -12.12 6.42 -7.50
CA ALA A 165 -13.24 6.75 -8.37
C ALA A 165 -14.58 6.83 -7.60
N ALA A 166 -14.81 5.89 -6.67
CA ALA A 166 -15.99 5.89 -5.82
C ALA A 166 -16.04 7.12 -4.88
N ILE A 167 -14.90 7.48 -4.29
CA ILE A 167 -14.77 8.68 -3.45
C ILE A 167 -15.06 9.94 -4.27
N SER A 168 -14.43 10.09 -5.42
CA SER A 168 -14.64 11.24 -6.31
C SER A 168 -16.10 11.35 -6.78
N LYS A 169 -16.74 10.22 -7.07
CA LYS A 169 -18.16 10.17 -7.41
C LYS A 169 -19.04 10.69 -6.26
N ARG A 170 -18.73 10.28 -5.02
CA ARG A 170 -19.44 10.76 -3.83
C ARG A 170 -19.28 12.26 -3.65
N PHE A 171 -18.06 12.80 -3.77
CA PHE A 171 -17.83 14.25 -3.70
C PHE A 171 -18.59 15.03 -4.75
N ARG A 172 -18.63 14.54 -6.00
CA ARG A 172 -19.42 15.17 -7.08
C ARG A 172 -20.92 15.20 -6.75
N LEU A 173 -21.47 14.09 -6.27
CA LEU A 173 -22.89 14.02 -5.86
C LEU A 173 -23.22 14.94 -4.70
N MET A 174 -22.36 15.02 -3.69
CA MET A 174 -22.51 15.95 -2.56
C MET A 174 -22.44 17.41 -3.01
N ALA A 175 -21.52 17.76 -3.89
CA ALA A 175 -21.41 19.10 -4.45
C ALA A 175 -22.64 19.49 -5.28
N GLU A 176 -23.19 18.57 -6.08
CA GLU A 176 -24.44 18.78 -6.82
C GLU A 176 -25.66 18.97 -5.91
N GLN A 177 -25.74 18.17 -4.83
CA GLN A 177 -26.79 18.30 -3.82
C GLN A 177 -26.66 19.62 -3.04
N ALA A 178 -25.43 20.00 -2.64
CA ALA A 178 -25.17 21.27 -1.98
C ALA A 178 -25.48 22.47 -2.89
N ALA A 179 -25.17 22.40 -4.18
CA ALA A 179 -25.54 23.42 -5.15
C ALA A 179 -27.07 23.54 -5.33
N LYS A 180 -27.80 22.43 -5.21
CA LYS A 180 -29.27 22.39 -5.22
C LYS A 180 -29.88 22.86 -3.88
N ALA A 181 -29.15 22.70 -2.76
CA ALA A 181 -29.60 23.03 -1.40
C ALA A 181 -29.04 24.35 -0.86
N ALA A 182 -28.58 25.28 -1.68
CA ALA A 182 -27.76 26.48 -1.43
C ALA A 182 -28.16 27.42 -0.26
N ALA A 183 -28.59 26.89 0.88
CA ALA A 183 -28.92 27.64 2.07
C ALA A 183 -28.31 27.12 3.40
N ASN A 184 -27.78 25.89 3.51
CA ASN A 184 -27.30 25.35 4.79
C ASN A 184 -26.23 24.29 4.60
N ALA A 185 -24.99 24.65 4.30
CA ALA A 185 -23.87 23.70 4.20
C ALA A 185 -22.99 23.73 5.45
N GLY A 186 -23.12 22.71 6.26
CA GLY A 186 -22.11 22.32 7.26
C GLY A 186 -20.95 21.54 6.60
N LYS A 187 -19.80 21.51 7.25
CA LYS A 187 -18.58 20.82 6.77
C LYS A 187 -18.87 19.38 6.37
N SER A 188 -18.49 19.00 5.15
CA SER A 188 -18.57 17.64 4.65
C SER A 188 -17.52 16.74 5.31
N ALA A 189 -17.92 15.53 5.71
CA ALA A 189 -16.99 14.50 6.14
C ALA A 189 -16.10 14.06 4.96
N GLU A 190 -14.79 14.13 5.11
CA GLU A 190 -13.84 13.54 4.18
C GLU A 190 -14.01 12.01 4.22
N GLY A 191 -14.16 11.37 3.05
CA GLY A 191 -14.19 9.93 2.97
C GLY A 191 -12.81 9.38 3.37
N SER A 192 -12.76 8.35 4.22
CA SER A 192 -11.49 7.74 4.64
C SER A 192 -10.86 6.97 3.49
N VAL A 193 -9.73 7.47 3.01
CA VAL A 193 -8.82 6.73 2.12
C VAL A 193 -7.63 6.29 2.97
N GLN A 194 -7.22 5.03 2.84
CA GLN A 194 -6.08 4.50 3.61
C GLN A 194 -4.72 4.99 3.07
N VAL A 195 -4.70 5.75 1.98
CA VAL A 195 -3.50 6.38 1.39
C VAL A 195 -3.46 7.86 1.72
N GLY A 196 -2.28 8.41 1.98
CA GLY A 196 -2.02 9.81 2.32
C GLY A 196 -2.36 10.80 1.21
N MET A 197 -3.64 11.11 0.99
CA MET A 197 -4.12 12.09 0.01
C MET A 197 -4.37 13.46 0.65
N ASN A 198 -4.15 14.53 -0.12
CA ASN A 198 -4.43 15.91 0.29
C ASN A 198 -5.52 16.52 -0.61
N PHE A 199 -6.77 16.13 -0.36
CA PHE A 199 -7.91 16.55 -1.16
C PHE A 199 -8.11 18.08 -1.16
N GLN A 200 -7.82 18.75 -0.05
CA GLN A 200 -7.93 20.21 0.01
C GLN A 200 -6.98 20.87 -0.99
N LYS A 201 -5.68 20.55 -0.97
CA LYS A 201 -4.71 21.08 -1.95
C LYS A 201 -5.04 20.67 -3.38
N MET A 202 -5.53 19.45 -3.59
CA MET A 202 -5.96 19.01 -4.92
C MET A 202 -7.08 19.91 -5.47
N MET A 203 -8.07 20.25 -4.65
CA MET A 203 -9.16 21.15 -5.06
C MET A 203 -8.68 22.60 -5.29
N GLU A 204 -7.85 23.13 -4.40
CA GLU A 204 -7.28 24.47 -4.51
C GLU A 204 -6.45 24.64 -5.80
N ASN A 205 -5.69 23.61 -6.17
CA ASN A 205 -4.75 23.61 -7.28
C ASN A 205 -5.34 23.09 -8.60
N MET A 206 -6.57 22.59 -8.62
CA MET A 206 -7.22 21.97 -9.78
C MET A 206 -7.17 22.83 -11.05
N LYS A 207 -7.27 24.16 -10.92
CA LYS A 207 -7.22 25.10 -12.06
C LYS A 207 -5.86 25.14 -12.77
N TYR A 208 -4.76 24.75 -12.10
CA TYR A 208 -3.40 24.73 -12.65
C TYR A 208 -3.02 23.34 -13.16
N ALA A 209 -3.62 22.30 -12.61
CA ALA A 209 -3.22 20.92 -12.79
C ALA A 209 -3.13 20.50 -14.28
N ALA A 210 -4.08 20.89 -15.12
CA ALA A 210 -4.09 20.50 -16.53
C ALA A 210 -2.88 21.05 -17.30
N ALA A 211 -2.52 22.31 -17.07
CA ALA A 211 -1.38 22.95 -17.77
C ALA A 211 -0.05 22.40 -17.28
N GLU A 212 0.11 22.26 -15.97
CA GLU A 212 1.34 21.76 -15.34
C GLU A 212 1.57 20.28 -15.66
N ASN A 213 0.54 19.46 -15.60
CA ASN A 213 0.61 18.05 -16.01
C ASN A 213 0.98 17.92 -17.49
N ALA A 214 0.37 18.73 -18.38
CA ALA A 214 0.71 18.70 -19.80
C ALA A 214 2.19 19.06 -20.04
N ALA A 215 2.74 19.99 -19.28
CA ALA A 215 4.16 20.36 -19.37
C ALA A 215 5.10 19.25 -18.90
N VAL A 216 4.72 18.50 -17.85
CA VAL A 216 5.58 17.48 -17.23
C VAL A 216 5.41 16.09 -17.84
N PHE A 217 4.17 15.68 -18.14
CA PHE A 217 3.82 14.34 -18.63
C PHE A 217 3.43 14.28 -20.11
N GLY A 218 3.32 15.44 -20.78
CA GLY A 218 2.83 15.50 -22.15
C GLY A 218 1.29 15.32 -22.28
N THR A 219 0.59 15.20 -21.15
CA THR A 219 -0.87 15.05 -21.09
C THR A 219 -1.46 15.86 -19.93
N PRO A 220 -2.62 16.53 -20.12
CA PRO A 220 -3.26 17.30 -19.06
C PRO A 220 -3.88 16.41 -17.95
N GLN A 221 -4.06 15.11 -18.22
CA GLN A 221 -4.66 14.13 -17.30
C GLN A 221 -3.79 12.88 -17.22
N PRO A 222 -2.67 12.92 -16.47
CA PRO A 222 -1.79 11.78 -16.31
C PRO A 222 -2.53 10.64 -15.60
N LYS A 223 -2.46 9.44 -16.17
CA LYS A 223 -3.10 8.24 -15.62
C LYS A 223 -2.09 7.48 -14.76
N ILE A 224 -1.76 8.08 -13.61
CA ILE A 224 -0.90 7.44 -12.61
C ILE A 224 -1.65 6.31 -11.90
N PHE A 225 -0.93 5.45 -11.18
CA PHE A 225 -1.55 4.31 -10.51
C PHE A 225 -2.58 4.74 -9.46
N VAL A 226 -2.23 5.69 -8.59
CA VAL A 226 -3.14 6.25 -7.57
C VAL A 226 -3.89 7.45 -8.14
N SER A 227 -4.79 7.18 -9.07
CA SER A 227 -5.76 8.14 -9.63
C SER A 227 -7.10 7.45 -9.86
N GLU A 228 -8.16 8.26 -10.06
CA GLU A 228 -9.45 7.71 -10.46
C GLU A 228 -9.28 6.81 -11.68
N ARG A 229 -9.74 5.57 -11.58
CA ARG A 229 -9.62 4.56 -12.62
C ARG A 229 -10.98 4.27 -13.23
N THR A 230 -10.99 4.06 -14.56
CA THR A 230 -12.16 3.54 -15.25
C THR A 230 -12.31 2.04 -14.99
N PRO A 231 -13.51 1.44 -15.20
CA PRO A 231 -13.66 -0.01 -15.16
C PRO A 231 -12.72 -0.75 -16.11
N GLU A 232 -12.46 -0.18 -17.29
CA GLU A 232 -11.54 -0.72 -18.29
C GLU A 232 -10.09 -0.67 -17.81
N GLY A 233 -9.70 0.45 -17.16
CA GLY A 233 -8.38 0.63 -16.56
C GLY A 233 -8.15 -0.32 -15.37
N ASP A 234 -9.21 -0.63 -14.61
CA ASP A 234 -9.12 -1.62 -13.54
C ASP A 234 -8.89 -3.03 -14.10
N LEU A 235 -9.62 -3.43 -15.12
CA LEU A 235 -9.38 -4.69 -15.85
C LEU A 235 -7.98 -4.75 -16.46
N LEU A 236 -7.42 -3.61 -16.86
CA LEU A 236 -6.04 -3.53 -17.36
C LEU A 236 -5.04 -3.84 -16.26
N VAL A 237 -5.24 -3.32 -15.04
CA VAL A 237 -4.39 -3.65 -13.87
C VAL A 237 -4.45 -5.15 -13.55
N LEU A 238 -5.63 -5.75 -13.61
CA LEU A 238 -5.80 -7.20 -13.39
C LEU A 238 -5.14 -8.04 -14.48
N ARG A 239 -5.17 -7.59 -15.73
CA ARG A 239 -4.41 -8.23 -16.83
C ARG A 239 -2.91 -8.06 -16.67
N ALA A 240 -2.45 -6.90 -16.19
CA ALA A 240 -1.04 -6.67 -15.87
C ALA A 240 -0.57 -7.60 -14.75
N HIS A 241 -1.38 -7.77 -13.69
CA HIS A 241 -1.13 -8.76 -12.64
C HIS A 241 -1.03 -10.20 -13.21
N ALA A 242 -2.02 -10.62 -13.99
CA ALA A 242 -2.03 -11.98 -14.59
C ALA A 242 -0.81 -12.23 -15.49
N ALA A 243 -0.43 -11.24 -16.32
CA ALA A 243 0.74 -11.30 -17.18
C ALA A 243 2.07 -11.34 -16.38
N ALA A 244 2.13 -10.59 -15.27
CA ALA A 244 3.25 -10.63 -14.34
C ALA A 244 3.37 -12.00 -13.66
N ARG A 245 2.25 -12.56 -13.14
CA ARG A 245 2.23 -13.90 -12.54
C ARG A 245 2.69 -14.96 -13.53
N GLU A 246 2.20 -14.94 -14.77
CA GLU A 246 2.62 -15.84 -15.83
C GLU A 246 4.15 -15.76 -16.08
N ALA A 247 4.69 -14.54 -16.17
CA ALA A 247 6.12 -14.32 -16.37
C ALA A 247 6.93 -14.88 -15.18
N ILE A 248 6.52 -14.59 -13.95
CA ILE A 248 7.17 -15.09 -12.73
C ILE A 248 7.16 -16.62 -12.71
N LYS A 249 5.99 -17.25 -12.92
CA LYS A 249 5.87 -18.71 -12.88
C LYS A 249 6.60 -19.42 -14.01
N THR A 250 6.79 -18.76 -15.15
CA THR A 250 7.60 -19.29 -16.27
C THR A 250 9.08 -19.29 -15.93
N ILE A 251 9.58 -18.23 -15.27
CA ILE A 251 11.01 -18.07 -14.95
C ILE A 251 11.37 -18.80 -13.66
N CYS A 252 10.54 -18.64 -12.63
CA CYS A 252 10.74 -19.17 -11.28
C CYS A 252 9.45 -19.85 -10.77
N PRO A 253 9.13 -21.07 -11.18
CA PRO A 253 7.85 -21.73 -10.87
C PRO A 253 7.58 -21.93 -9.37
N GLU A 254 8.63 -22.02 -8.55
CA GLU A 254 8.54 -22.24 -7.11
C GLU A 254 8.22 -20.96 -6.31
N VAL A 255 8.40 -19.77 -6.91
CA VAL A 255 8.09 -18.51 -6.26
C VAL A 255 6.58 -18.38 -6.05
N LYS A 256 6.16 -18.11 -4.83
CA LYS A 256 4.77 -17.81 -4.50
C LYS A 256 4.41 -16.40 -4.95
N VAL A 257 3.30 -16.27 -5.67
CA VAL A 257 2.85 -15.03 -6.27
C VAL A 257 1.46 -14.69 -5.77
N GLY A 258 1.23 -13.43 -5.39
CA GLY A 258 -0.07 -12.92 -5.01
C GLY A 258 -0.26 -11.45 -5.35
N LEU A 259 -1.54 -11.04 -5.39
CA LEU A 259 -1.96 -9.65 -5.48
C LEU A 259 -2.20 -9.11 -4.07
N THR A 260 -2.10 -7.80 -3.84
CA THR A 260 -2.54 -7.20 -2.58
C THR A 260 -3.71 -6.25 -2.77
N LEU A 261 -4.64 -6.26 -1.81
CA LEU A 261 -5.84 -5.44 -1.81
C LEU A 261 -5.96 -4.64 -0.52
N SER A 262 -6.32 -3.37 -0.66
CA SER A 262 -6.73 -2.49 0.44
C SER A 262 -8.18 -2.78 0.78
N LEU A 263 -8.44 -3.26 1.99
CA LEU A 263 -9.76 -3.74 2.41
C LEU A 263 -10.19 -3.06 3.71
N HIS A 264 -11.42 -2.56 3.75
CA HIS A 264 -12.02 -2.03 4.96
C HIS A 264 -12.92 -3.06 5.63
N ASP A 265 -13.00 -3.02 6.95
CA ASP A 265 -14.09 -3.67 7.68
C ASP A 265 -15.38 -2.87 7.48
N LEU A 266 -16.14 -3.26 6.45
CA LEU A 266 -17.36 -2.56 6.03
C LEU A 266 -18.54 -3.00 6.90
N GLN A 267 -18.96 -2.14 7.81
CA GLN A 267 -20.02 -2.42 8.77
C GLN A 267 -21.29 -1.64 8.42
N ALA A 268 -22.43 -2.34 8.34
CA ALA A 268 -23.73 -1.73 8.08
C ALA A 268 -24.48 -1.44 9.41
N GLN A 269 -24.98 -0.23 9.53
CA GLN A 269 -26.06 0.11 10.45
C GLN A 269 -27.42 -0.07 9.74
N PRO A 270 -28.56 -0.08 10.45
CA PRO A 270 -29.87 -0.28 9.83
C PRO A 270 -30.08 0.60 8.59
N GLY A 271 -30.35 -0.02 7.45
CA GLY A 271 -30.52 0.62 6.15
C GLY A 271 -29.21 0.85 5.35
N GLY A 272 -28.05 0.48 5.89
CA GLY A 272 -26.74 0.60 5.25
C GLY A 272 -26.26 -0.66 4.53
N GLU A 273 -26.99 -1.76 4.62
CA GLU A 273 -26.59 -3.09 4.19
C GLU A 273 -26.23 -3.14 2.68
N ALA A 274 -27.05 -2.51 1.84
CA ALA A 274 -26.85 -2.45 0.41
C ALA A 274 -25.58 -1.64 0.03
N PHE A 275 -25.28 -0.58 0.76
CA PHE A 275 -24.08 0.23 0.55
C PHE A 275 -22.81 -0.54 0.96
N ALA A 276 -22.84 -1.21 2.11
CA ALA A 276 -21.72 -2.03 2.56
C ALA A 276 -21.46 -3.22 1.63
N ALA A 277 -22.51 -3.86 1.11
CA ALA A 277 -22.40 -4.96 0.14
C ALA A 277 -21.81 -4.47 -1.19
N ALA A 278 -22.28 -3.34 -1.72
CA ALA A 278 -21.73 -2.76 -2.96
C ALA A 278 -20.26 -2.35 -2.81
N ALA A 279 -19.88 -1.76 -1.66
CA ALA A 279 -18.50 -1.43 -1.38
C ALA A 279 -17.61 -2.68 -1.26
N TRP A 280 -18.11 -3.77 -0.68
CA TRP A 280 -17.37 -5.03 -0.60
C TRP A 280 -17.19 -5.69 -1.97
N GLU A 281 -18.20 -5.59 -2.84
CA GLU A 281 -18.07 -6.02 -4.23
C GLU A 281 -16.95 -5.26 -4.93
N GLU A 282 -16.92 -3.94 -4.77
CA GLU A 282 -15.93 -3.06 -5.38
C GLU A 282 -14.52 -3.28 -4.82
N GLU A 283 -14.38 -3.46 -3.50
CA GLU A 283 -13.07 -3.64 -2.86
C GLU A 283 -12.50 -5.05 -2.97
N PHE A 284 -13.36 -6.08 -3.05
CA PHE A 284 -12.92 -7.48 -2.93
C PHE A 284 -13.54 -8.44 -3.93
N THR A 285 -14.89 -8.66 -3.93
CA THR A 285 -15.44 -9.79 -4.68
C THR A 285 -15.30 -9.64 -6.18
N HIS A 286 -15.21 -8.41 -6.68
CA HIS A 286 -14.86 -8.10 -8.07
C HIS A 286 -13.51 -8.71 -8.50
N TYR A 287 -12.56 -8.84 -7.58
CA TYR A 287 -11.20 -9.33 -7.86
C TYR A 287 -11.10 -10.87 -7.86
N LEU A 288 -12.02 -11.57 -7.20
CA LEU A 288 -11.98 -13.04 -7.02
C LEU A 288 -11.74 -13.83 -8.32
N PRO A 289 -12.40 -13.52 -9.46
CA PRO A 289 -12.17 -14.28 -10.70
C PRO A 289 -10.72 -14.21 -11.21
N TYR A 290 -9.98 -13.16 -10.85
CA TYR A 290 -8.64 -12.86 -11.37
C TYR A 290 -7.52 -13.35 -10.46
N ILE A 291 -7.80 -13.53 -9.15
CA ILE A 291 -6.83 -13.97 -8.14
C ILE A 291 -6.94 -15.44 -7.75
N LYS A 292 -7.89 -16.18 -8.36
CA LYS A 292 -8.14 -17.60 -8.05
C LYS A 292 -6.94 -18.52 -8.30
N GLU A 293 -6.00 -18.09 -9.13
CA GLU A 293 -4.78 -18.85 -9.46
C GLU A 293 -3.56 -18.34 -8.69
N ASP A 294 -3.73 -17.35 -7.81
CA ASP A 294 -2.65 -16.84 -6.97
C ASP A 294 -2.33 -17.84 -5.86
N ASP A 295 -1.07 -17.90 -5.45
CA ASP A 295 -0.64 -18.76 -4.33
C ASP A 295 -1.09 -18.19 -2.99
N PHE A 296 -1.32 -16.89 -2.90
CA PHE A 296 -1.84 -16.21 -1.72
C PHE A 296 -2.54 -14.89 -2.09
N LEU A 297 -3.35 -14.40 -1.17
CA LEU A 297 -3.88 -13.02 -1.22
C LEU A 297 -3.21 -12.16 -0.14
N GLY A 298 -2.70 -10.99 -0.53
CA GLY A 298 -2.21 -9.96 0.38
C GLY A 298 -3.38 -9.12 0.90
N VAL A 299 -3.63 -9.15 2.20
CA VAL A 299 -4.66 -8.37 2.88
C VAL A 299 -4.04 -7.14 3.52
N GLN A 300 -4.59 -5.97 3.24
CA GLN A 300 -4.19 -4.70 3.86
C GLN A 300 -5.42 -4.05 4.48
N ASN A 301 -5.33 -3.75 5.77
CA ASN A 301 -6.42 -3.15 6.53
C ASN A 301 -5.89 -2.25 7.63
N TYR A 302 -6.47 -1.08 7.80
CA TYR A 302 -6.07 -0.10 8.82
C TYR A 302 -7.22 0.29 9.76
N THR A 303 -8.48 0.19 9.30
CA THR A 303 -9.64 0.63 10.03
C THR A 303 -10.93 0.01 9.49
N ARG A 304 -12.06 0.45 10.03
CA ARG A 304 -13.41 0.12 9.51
C ARG A 304 -14.03 1.30 8.78
N THR A 305 -15.09 1.00 8.03
CA THR A 305 -15.99 1.99 7.44
C THR A 305 -17.43 1.65 7.81
N LEU A 306 -18.18 2.65 8.27
CA LEU A 306 -19.58 2.49 8.65
C LEU A 306 -20.52 2.99 7.55
N TYR A 307 -21.59 2.26 7.31
CA TYR A 307 -22.65 2.61 6.37
C TYR A 307 -24.01 2.68 7.05
N GLY A 308 -24.76 3.74 6.76
CA GLY A 308 -26.16 3.91 7.16
C GLY A 308 -27.09 4.05 5.96
N ALA A 309 -28.33 4.39 6.20
CA ALA A 309 -29.40 4.46 5.18
C ALA A 309 -29.12 5.44 4.02
N HIS A 310 -28.15 6.32 4.15
CA HIS A 310 -27.81 7.34 3.13
C HIS A 310 -26.35 7.21 2.61
N GLY A 311 -25.68 6.09 2.89
CA GLY A 311 -24.29 5.82 2.49
C GLY A 311 -23.32 5.81 3.67
N GLN A 312 -22.05 6.14 3.41
CA GLN A 312 -20.99 6.13 4.40
C GLN A 312 -21.26 7.13 5.55
N LEU A 313 -21.00 6.69 6.77
CA LEU A 313 -21.10 7.47 8.00
C LEU A 313 -19.71 7.94 8.45
N PRO A 314 -19.61 9.08 9.14
CA PRO A 314 -18.38 9.46 9.84
C PRO A 314 -18.08 8.51 10.99
N ALA A 315 -16.86 8.58 11.53
CA ALA A 315 -16.52 7.89 12.77
C ALA A 315 -17.51 8.28 13.89
N PRO A 316 -17.86 7.36 14.80
CA PRO A 316 -18.78 7.65 15.90
C PRO A 316 -18.29 8.83 16.74
N GLN A 317 -19.25 9.60 17.29
CA GLN A 317 -18.91 10.70 18.17
C GLN A 317 -18.09 10.20 19.38
N GLY A 318 -16.93 10.82 19.61
CA GLY A 318 -16.02 10.44 20.68
C GLY A 318 -15.12 9.25 20.35
N ALA A 319 -15.17 8.71 19.14
CA ALA A 319 -14.19 7.73 18.70
C ALA A 319 -12.77 8.32 18.70
N GLU A 320 -11.80 7.49 19.09
CA GLU A 320 -10.39 7.86 18.98
C GLU A 320 -9.98 7.84 17.51
N LEU A 321 -9.39 8.94 17.02
CA LEU A 321 -8.90 9.07 15.64
C LEU A 321 -7.38 8.97 15.59
N THR A 322 -6.88 8.46 14.47
CA THR A 322 -5.45 8.41 14.14
C THR A 322 -4.99 9.75 13.55
N GLN A 323 -3.69 9.91 13.30
CA GLN A 323 -3.16 11.08 12.57
C GLN A 323 -3.66 11.14 11.10
N MET A 324 -4.21 10.04 10.58
CA MET A 324 -4.82 9.96 9.24
C MET A 324 -6.32 10.27 9.26
N ASP A 325 -6.88 10.74 10.39
CA ASP A 325 -8.28 11.09 10.59
C ASP A 325 -9.28 9.92 10.45
N TYR A 326 -8.82 8.66 10.49
CA TYR A 326 -9.71 7.52 10.59
C TYR A 326 -9.69 6.89 12.00
N GLU A 327 -10.70 6.09 12.30
CA GLU A 327 -10.92 5.52 13.63
C GLU A 327 -9.82 4.55 14.04
N PHE A 328 -9.35 4.63 15.29
CA PHE A 328 -8.55 3.61 15.93
C PHE A 328 -9.41 2.36 16.17
N TYR A 329 -9.33 1.38 15.27
CA TYR A 329 -10.19 0.19 15.29
C TYR A 329 -9.41 -1.08 14.89
N PRO A 330 -8.50 -1.59 15.74
CA PRO A 330 -7.64 -2.73 15.41
C PRO A 330 -8.41 -4.05 15.18
N GLN A 331 -9.64 -4.19 15.67
CA GLN A 331 -10.52 -5.34 15.44
C GLN A 331 -10.93 -5.49 13.97
N ALA A 332 -10.79 -4.44 13.18
CA ALA A 332 -11.11 -4.47 11.76
C ALA A 332 -10.32 -5.57 11.02
N LEU A 333 -9.07 -5.80 11.40
CA LEU A 333 -8.23 -6.80 10.73
C LEU A 333 -8.80 -8.22 10.86
N GLU A 334 -9.21 -8.63 12.07
CA GLU A 334 -9.85 -9.95 12.28
C GLU A 334 -11.13 -10.07 11.45
N ASN A 335 -11.98 -9.04 11.47
CA ASN A 335 -13.24 -9.04 10.74
C ASN A 335 -13.02 -9.17 9.23
N VAL A 336 -12.05 -8.43 8.68
CA VAL A 336 -11.69 -8.49 7.25
C VAL A 336 -11.16 -9.87 6.87
N ILE A 337 -10.23 -10.44 7.64
CA ILE A 337 -9.67 -11.78 7.38
C ILE A 337 -10.80 -12.82 7.35
N ARG A 338 -11.70 -12.79 8.34
CA ARG A 338 -12.85 -13.70 8.40
C ARG A 338 -13.79 -13.54 7.22
N LYS A 339 -14.02 -12.31 6.79
CA LYS A 339 -14.90 -12.02 5.65
C LYS A 339 -14.27 -12.45 4.33
N VAL A 340 -12.99 -12.20 4.13
CA VAL A 340 -12.22 -12.66 2.95
C VAL A 340 -12.24 -14.19 2.86
N ALA A 341 -12.05 -14.89 3.98
CA ALA A 341 -12.01 -16.35 4.03
C ALA A 341 -13.35 -17.04 3.69
N GLN A 342 -14.45 -16.30 3.60
CA GLN A 342 -15.73 -16.85 3.14
C GLN A 342 -15.70 -17.16 1.64
N ASP A 343 -14.95 -16.40 0.85
CA ASP A 343 -14.96 -16.47 -0.61
C ASP A 343 -13.58 -16.79 -1.21
N PHE A 344 -12.48 -16.55 -0.49
CA PHE A 344 -11.12 -16.89 -0.91
C PHE A 344 -10.53 -17.97 0.03
N HIS A 345 -10.16 -19.10 -0.53
CA HIS A 345 -9.74 -20.30 0.24
C HIS A 345 -8.24 -20.61 0.14
N GLY A 346 -7.45 -19.70 -0.49
CA GLY A 346 -5.99 -19.78 -0.53
C GLY A 346 -5.32 -19.25 0.73
N ASP A 347 -3.99 -19.29 0.75
CA ASP A 347 -3.20 -18.69 1.83
C ASP A 347 -3.45 -17.17 1.91
N LEU A 348 -3.51 -16.61 3.12
CA LEU A 348 -3.62 -15.19 3.38
C LEU A 348 -2.33 -14.66 4.00
N ILE A 349 -1.88 -13.51 3.57
CA ILE A 349 -0.78 -12.77 4.20
C ILE A 349 -1.30 -11.36 4.49
N VAL A 350 -1.25 -10.94 5.76
CA VAL A 350 -1.47 -9.53 6.10
C VAL A 350 -0.23 -8.76 5.67
N THR A 351 -0.30 -8.18 4.47
CA THR A 351 0.84 -7.49 3.84
C THR A 351 1.03 -6.07 4.33
N GLU A 352 -0.04 -5.46 4.89
CA GLU A 352 0.03 -4.22 5.66
C GLU A 352 -1.10 -4.14 6.69
N ASN A 353 -0.72 -3.69 7.89
CA ASN A 353 -1.62 -3.27 8.96
C ASN A 353 -0.86 -2.34 9.90
N GLY A 354 -1.43 -1.24 10.32
CA GLY A 354 -0.71 -0.27 11.14
C GLY A 354 -1.54 0.94 11.53
N ILE A 355 -0.87 1.86 12.22
CA ILE A 355 -1.47 3.09 12.73
C ILE A 355 -0.51 4.26 12.66
N ALA A 356 -0.98 5.40 12.16
CA ALA A 356 -0.29 6.68 12.29
C ALA A 356 -0.57 7.30 13.66
N THR A 357 0.43 7.33 14.53
CA THR A 357 0.34 7.93 15.87
C THR A 357 1.70 8.35 16.38
N ALA A 358 1.77 9.52 17.03
CA ALA A 358 2.95 9.96 17.75
C ALA A 358 3.12 9.24 19.09
N ASP A 359 2.07 8.65 19.63
CA ASP A 359 2.09 7.90 20.89
C ASP A 359 2.36 6.40 20.62
N ASP A 360 3.57 5.96 20.87
CA ASP A 360 3.96 4.57 20.62
C ASP A 360 3.26 3.56 21.54
N THR A 361 2.73 3.98 22.69
CA THR A 361 1.94 3.08 23.55
C THR A 361 0.63 2.70 22.86
N ARG A 362 0.06 3.61 22.05
CA ARG A 362 -1.13 3.34 21.22
C ARG A 362 -0.79 2.40 20.07
N ARG A 363 0.41 2.52 19.47
CA ARG A 363 0.87 1.59 18.45
C ARG A 363 1.05 0.19 19.02
N VAL A 364 1.64 0.05 20.20
CA VAL A 364 1.75 -1.26 20.90
C VAL A 364 0.37 -1.86 21.12
N ALA A 365 -0.59 -1.09 21.67
CA ALA A 365 -1.95 -1.56 21.89
C ALA A 365 -2.66 -1.98 20.59
N PHE A 366 -2.44 -1.23 19.50
CA PHE A 366 -2.98 -1.57 18.18
C PHE A 366 -2.42 -2.91 17.67
N ILE A 367 -1.10 -3.08 17.73
CA ILE A 367 -0.41 -4.30 17.30
C ILE A 367 -0.90 -5.51 18.11
N GLU A 368 -0.99 -5.39 19.43
CA GLU A 368 -1.44 -6.48 20.31
C GLU A 368 -2.89 -6.91 19.98
N ALA A 369 -3.77 -5.96 19.79
CA ALA A 369 -5.16 -6.25 19.43
C ALA A 369 -5.29 -6.88 18.03
N ALA A 370 -4.59 -6.32 17.03
CA ALA A 370 -4.59 -6.85 15.66
C ALA A 370 -4.03 -8.28 15.60
N LEU A 371 -2.89 -8.55 16.26
CA LEU A 371 -2.29 -9.89 16.28
C LEU A 371 -3.10 -10.90 17.07
N THR A 372 -3.81 -10.48 18.11
CA THR A 372 -4.81 -11.33 18.78
C THR A 372 -5.90 -11.78 17.80
N GLY A 373 -6.40 -10.86 16.97
CA GLY A 373 -7.37 -11.18 15.93
C GLY A 373 -6.82 -12.16 14.89
N VAL A 374 -5.55 -11.99 14.47
CA VAL A 374 -4.88 -12.94 13.56
C VAL A 374 -4.77 -14.33 14.20
N GLN A 375 -4.39 -14.41 15.48
CA GLN A 375 -4.31 -15.68 16.22
C GLN A 375 -5.69 -16.37 16.31
N ASN A 376 -6.77 -15.61 16.55
CA ASN A 376 -8.13 -16.13 16.55
C ASN A 376 -8.49 -16.74 15.17
N CYS A 377 -8.19 -16.03 14.09
CA CYS A 377 -8.42 -16.52 12.74
C CYS A 377 -7.70 -17.84 12.46
N ILE A 378 -6.42 -17.94 12.85
CA ILE A 378 -5.61 -19.16 12.70
C ILE A 378 -6.18 -20.30 13.55
N ALA A 379 -6.60 -20.04 14.79
CA ALA A 379 -7.21 -21.03 15.67
C ALA A 379 -8.52 -21.60 15.10
N ASP A 380 -9.25 -20.79 14.33
CA ASP A 380 -10.46 -21.19 13.62
C ASP A 380 -10.19 -21.81 12.23
N GLY A 381 -8.91 -22.08 11.91
CA GLY A 381 -8.50 -22.80 10.71
C GLY A 381 -8.31 -21.95 9.45
N ILE A 382 -8.35 -20.62 9.56
CA ILE A 382 -8.06 -19.72 8.41
C ILE A 382 -6.55 -19.70 8.14
N PRO A 383 -6.09 -19.94 6.90
CA PRO A 383 -4.69 -20.14 6.57
C PRO A 383 -3.92 -18.82 6.47
N VAL A 384 -3.84 -18.04 7.55
CA VAL A 384 -3.00 -16.84 7.61
C VAL A 384 -1.54 -17.25 7.81
N LYS A 385 -0.63 -16.80 6.95
CA LYS A 385 0.78 -17.19 6.91
C LYS A 385 1.74 -16.11 7.37
N GLY A 386 1.29 -14.87 7.49
CA GLY A 386 2.18 -13.78 7.90
C GLY A 386 1.43 -12.50 8.23
N TYR A 387 2.14 -11.63 8.95
CA TYR A 387 1.72 -10.29 9.32
C TYR A 387 2.88 -9.32 9.13
N PHE A 388 2.65 -8.25 8.38
CA PHE A 388 3.61 -7.17 8.16
C PHE A 388 3.02 -5.85 8.65
N HIS A 389 3.72 -5.23 9.60
CA HIS A 389 3.33 -3.92 10.12
C HIS A 389 3.69 -2.81 9.12
N TRP A 390 2.76 -1.92 8.84
CA TRP A 390 3.02 -0.68 8.15
C TRP A 390 3.28 0.43 9.16
N SER A 391 4.53 0.90 9.26
CA SER A 391 5.69 0.56 8.47
C SER A 391 6.92 0.34 9.37
N LEU A 392 8.02 -0.15 8.77
CA LEU A 392 9.28 -0.35 9.51
C LEU A 392 9.78 0.94 10.14
N MET A 393 9.70 2.06 9.41
CA MET A 393 10.18 3.36 9.88
C MET A 393 9.18 4.48 9.56
N ASP A 394 9.23 5.57 10.36
CA ASP A 394 8.53 6.82 9.99
C ASP A 394 9.07 7.29 8.65
N ASN A 395 8.18 7.50 7.67
CA ASN A 395 8.56 7.74 6.29
C ASN A 395 7.72 8.81 5.62
N PHE A 396 7.88 8.95 4.31
CA PHE A 396 7.13 9.86 3.47
C PHE A 396 5.72 9.32 3.19
N GLU A 397 4.70 9.86 3.87
CA GLU A 397 3.31 9.44 3.70
C GLU A 397 2.67 10.20 2.53
N TRP A 398 3.16 9.93 1.33
CA TRP A 398 2.63 10.46 0.07
C TRP A 398 2.35 11.97 0.14
N GLN A 399 1.13 12.42 -0.21
CA GLN A 399 0.79 13.85 -0.20
C GLN A 399 0.75 14.48 1.21
N LYS A 400 0.76 13.68 2.29
CA LYS A 400 0.83 14.16 3.68
C LYS A 400 2.26 14.47 4.13
N GLY A 401 3.28 14.09 3.36
CA GLY A 401 4.69 14.31 3.72
C GLY A 401 5.14 13.48 4.92
N TYR A 402 5.96 14.07 5.80
CA TYR A 402 6.57 13.35 6.93
C TYR A 402 5.83 13.50 8.26
N ALA A 403 4.64 14.08 8.26
CA ALA A 403 3.88 14.34 9.49
C ALA A 403 3.21 13.08 10.10
N MET A 404 3.07 11.99 9.33
CA MET A 404 2.37 10.78 9.74
C MET A 404 3.36 9.75 10.30
N ASN A 405 3.20 9.38 11.58
CA ASN A 405 4.11 8.48 12.28
C ASN A 405 3.59 7.04 12.27
N PHE A 406 3.85 6.29 11.20
CA PHE A 406 3.52 4.86 11.11
C PHE A 406 4.62 3.93 11.61
N GLY A 407 5.86 4.42 11.65
CA GLY A 407 7.05 3.59 11.82
C GLY A 407 7.20 2.94 13.19
N LEU A 408 7.78 1.76 13.20
CA LEU A 408 8.35 1.09 14.36
C LEU A 408 9.71 1.69 14.77
N ILE A 409 10.34 2.41 13.85
CA ILE A 409 11.62 3.11 14.01
C ILE A 409 11.37 4.59 13.69
N ALA A 410 11.73 5.49 14.59
CA ALA A 410 11.73 6.92 14.30
C ALA A 410 12.96 7.29 13.49
N VAL A 411 12.78 8.19 12.51
CA VAL A 411 13.84 8.72 11.65
C VAL A 411 14.05 10.21 11.95
N ASN A 412 15.24 10.57 12.37
CA ASN A 412 15.61 11.97 12.50
C ASN A 412 15.87 12.56 11.11
N ARG A 413 15.07 13.53 10.69
CA ARG A 413 15.12 14.09 9.33
C ARG A 413 16.37 14.91 9.01
N GLU A 414 17.10 15.39 10.02
CA GLU A 414 18.31 16.17 9.83
C GLU A 414 19.56 15.28 9.74
N THR A 415 19.62 14.26 10.60
CA THR A 415 20.80 13.38 10.72
C THR A 415 20.63 12.02 10.04
N MET A 416 19.41 11.69 9.62
CA MET A 416 19.01 10.34 9.17
C MET A 416 19.31 9.25 10.21
N GLY A 417 19.36 9.62 11.49
CA GLY A 417 19.55 8.69 12.60
C GLY A 417 18.28 7.87 12.84
N ARG A 418 18.48 6.60 13.26
CA ARG A 418 17.41 5.64 13.58
C ARG A 418 17.25 5.53 15.09
N THR A 419 15.99 5.58 15.55
CA THR A 419 15.64 5.31 16.95
C THR A 419 14.54 4.27 17.00
N PRO A 420 14.84 3.00 17.33
CA PRO A 420 13.83 1.97 17.53
C PRO A 420 12.83 2.39 18.61
N LYS A 421 11.54 2.21 18.32
CA LYS A 421 10.47 2.46 19.29
C LYS A 421 10.13 1.18 20.06
N PRO A 422 9.52 1.26 21.25
CA PRO A 422 9.07 0.08 22.01
C PRO A 422 8.17 -0.87 21.19
N SER A 423 7.37 -0.35 20.27
CA SER A 423 6.53 -1.14 19.38
C SER A 423 7.30 -2.10 18.48
N LEU A 424 8.56 -1.80 18.11
CA LEU A 424 9.41 -2.70 17.33
C LEU A 424 9.70 -3.98 18.11
N ALA A 425 10.14 -3.84 19.37
CA ALA A 425 10.40 -4.97 20.24
C ALA A 425 9.13 -5.73 20.61
N ALA A 426 8.00 -5.02 20.81
CA ALA A 426 6.70 -5.63 21.06
C ALA A 426 6.27 -6.54 19.91
N LEU A 427 6.38 -6.08 18.66
CA LEU A 427 6.08 -6.88 17.49
C LEU A 427 7.02 -8.09 17.37
N GLY A 428 8.33 -7.90 17.54
CA GLY A 428 9.33 -8.98 17.47
C GLY A 428 9.10 -10.08 18.49
N GLY A 429 8.49 -9.74 19.64
CA GLY A 429 8.13 -10.71 20.68
C GLY A 429 7.13 -11.78 20.22
N TYR A 430 6.39 -11.56 19.13
CA TYR A 430 5.46 -12.52 18.55
C TYR A 430 6.12 -13.50 17.58
N ALA A 431 7.30 -13.20 17.07
CA ALA A 431 8.01 -14.09 16.15
C ALA A 431 8.56 -15.32 16.90
N ASN A 432 8.55 -16.44 16.20
CA ASN A 432 9.20 -17.67 16.64
C ASN A 432 10.39 -17.93 15.70
N ALA A 433 11.59 -17.82 16.23
CA ALA A 433 12.84 -17.98 15.49
C ALA A 433 13.06 -19.43 15.02
#